data_ddae6ef4731a5fc6d804a3ead9c7f1e4
#
_entry.id   ddae6ef4731a5fc6d804a3ead9c7f1e4
#
_cell.length_a   1.000
_cell.length_b   1.000
_cell.length_c   1.000
_cell.angle_alpha   90.00
_cell.angle_beta   90.00
_cell.angle_gamma   90.00
#
_symmetry.space_group_name_H-M   'P 1'
#
loop_
_entity.id
_entity.type
_entity.pdbx_description
1 polymer ?
#
loop_
_entity_poly.entity_id
_entity_poly.type
_entity_poly.pdbx_seq_one_letter_code
_entity_poly.pdbx_strand_id
1 'polypeptide(L)'
;NLKEYIIGHQMNQTLFWAILIKSSNYHIGNIKIDPVDDEKKTAELGIMIGEKNEWGKGYAYEAISIIEEYCFKKLRLNTITLGLKKSNKNALKLYQKLGYVEYDRERYPEVYYNSSPQSVRMYKNICNKKLILGTVQLGKEYGINNSTGILKSKESHRILNTAYENNIRLLDTAEAYGKSHKIIGEFHKKFPNKKFKIISKLNPSFETKNHNLKEHVINIMNDLSVDYIHGYMIHDYNHLQVNNFLYDELNSLKNNKLINLTGISLYNFSDIIDILENYNFDFIQIPFNILSNKKKFDKIFKISSDNGIKIFARSVFLQGLFFSSESN
;
A
#
# COMPACT_ATOMS: atom_id res chain seq x y z
N ASN A 1 -3.46 41.23 -7.49
CA ASN A 1 -3.92 41.34 -8.90
C ASN A 1 -3.66 40.03 -9.61
N LEU A 2 -4.68 39.50 -10.38
CA LEU A 2 -4.57 38.22 -11.09
C LEU A 2 -3.37 38.17 -12.05
N LYS A 3 -3.08 39.29 -12.71
CA LYS A 3 -1.97 39.42 -13.65
C LYS A 3 -0.61 39.28 -12.93
N GLU A 4 -0.43 39.92 -11.79
CA GLU A 4 0.78 39.81 -10.97
C GLU A 4 0.93 38.41 -10.38
N TYR A 5 -0.19 37.76 -9.98
CA TYR A 5 -0.21 36.38 -9.55
C TYR A 5 0.27 35.43 -10.65
N ILE A 6 -0.25 35.59 -11.89
CA ILE A 6 0.15 34.76 -13.05
C ILE A 6 1.63 34.97 -13.39
N ILE A 7 2.10 36.23 -13.44
CA ILE A 7 3.50 36.56 -13.77
C ILE A 7 4.44 36.03 -12.68
N GLY A 8 4.12 36.21 -11.40
CA GLY A 8 4.91 35.68 -10.28
C GLY A 8 5.04 34.15 -10.31
N HIS A 9 4.00 33.44 -10.77
CA HIS A 9 4.01 31.98 -10.86
C HIS A 9 4.78 31.46 -12.09
N GLN A 10 4.82 32.20 -13.19
CA GLN A 10 5.66 31.88 -14.35
C GLN A 10 7.16 31.95 -14.05
N MET A 11 7.58 32.81 -13.12
CA MET A 11 8.97 32.93 -12.69
C MET A 11 9.41 31.85 -11.67
N ASN A 12 8.47 31.19 -10.97
CA ASN A 12 8.74 30.30 -9.85
C ASN A 12 8.52 28.81 -10.16
N GLN A 13 8.54 28.38 -11.41
CA GLN A 13 8.31 26.97 -11.82
C GLN A 13 6.97 26.35 -11.33
N THR A 14 5.97 27.19 -11.06
CA THR A 14 4.63 26.72 -10.72
C THR A 14 4.02 25.98 -11.91
N LEU A 15 3.58 24.74 -11.68
CA LEU A 15 2.86 23.96 -12.68
C LEU A 15 1.37 24.32 -12.61
N PHE A 16 0.84 24.83 -13.71
CA PHE A 16 -0.51 25.38 -13.76
C PHE A 16 -1.24 24.93 -15.02
N TRP A 17 -2.46 24.39 -14.88
CA TRP A 17 -3.27 23.89 -15.98
C TRP A 17 -4.69 24.47 -15.96
N ALA A 18 -5.24 24.72 -17.14
CA ALA A 18 -6.66 25.01 -17.35
C ALA A 18 -7.48 23.71 -17.32
N ILE A 19 -8.65 23.77 -16.73
CA ILE A 19 -9.63 22.69 -16.76
C ILE A 19 -10.68 23.05 -17.82
N LEU A 20 -10.74 22.24 -18.89
CA LEU A 20 -11.65 22.44 -20.01
C LEU A 20 -12.65 21.29 -20.09
N ILE A 21 -13.90 21.60 -20.46
CA ILE A 21 -14.89 20.57 -20.84
C ILE A 21 -14.52 20.03 -22.22
N LYS A 22 -14.21 18.73 -22.29
CA LYS A 22 -13.68 18.09 -23.52
C LYS A 22 -14.57 18.28 -24.75
N SER A 23 -15.88 18.27 -24.59
CA SER A 23 -16.84 18.39 -25.72
C SER A 23 -16.95 19.79 -26.29
N SER A 24 -16.68 20.83 -25.52
CA SER A 24 -16.91 22.22 -25.89
C SER A 24 -15.68 23.12 -25.85
N ASN A 25 -14.55 22.60 -25.35
CA ASN A 25 -13.35 23.39 -25.00
C ASN A 25 -13.65 24.55 -24.04
N TYR A 26 -14.79 24.51 -23.34
CA TYR A 26 -15.16 25.58 -22.42
C TYR A 26 -14.32 25.52 -21.15
N HIS A 27 -13.68 26.63 -20.79
CA HIS A 27 -12.82 26.75 -19.63
C HIS A 27 -13.66 26.94 -18.37
N ILE A 28 -13.58 26.01 -17.43
CA ILE A 28 -14.39 25.99 -16.20
C ILE A 28 -13.59 26.20 -14.92
N GLY A 29 -12.27 26.14 -14.98
CA GLY A 29 -11.44 26.26 -13.78
C GLY A 29 -9.97 26.04 -14.04
N ASN A 30 -9.20 26.03 -12.96
CA ASN A 30 -7.75 25.81 -12.99
C ASN A 30 -7.30 24.90 -11.88
N ILE A 31 -6.18 24.19 -12.13
CA ILE A 31 -5.49 23.36 -11.14
C ILE A 31 -4.00 23.67 -11.18
N LYS A 32 -3.37 23.72 -10.01
CA LYS A 32 -1.93 23.97 -9.88
C LYS A 32 -1.26 23.01 -8.93
N ILE A 33 0.04 22.87 -9.09
CA ILE A 33 0.97 22.21 -8.18
C ILE A 33 2.05 23.21 -7.82
N ASP A 34 2.07 23.65 -6.58
CA ASP A 34 2.99 24.68 -6.09
C ASP A 34 2.84 24.86 -4.56
N PRO A 35 3.94 24.82 -3.77
CA PRO A 35 5.31 24.48 -4.19
C PRO A 35 5.53 22.99 -4.47
N VAL A 36 6.59 22.68 -5.20
CA VAL A 36 7.15 21.34 -5.36
C VAL A 36 8.42 21.23 -4.52
N ASP A 37 8.48 20.22 -3.64
CA ASP A 37 9.66 19.90 -2.83
C ASP A 37 10.23 18.56 -3.34
N ASP A 38 11.28 18.67 -4.15
CA ASP A 38 11.93 17.51 -4.77
C ASP A 38 12.72 16.66 -3.77
N GLU A 39 13.19 17.23 -2.67
CA GLU A 39 13.92 16.50 -1.64
C GLU A 39 12.94 15.61 -0.83
N LYS A 40 11.83 16.20 -0.39
CA LYS A 40 10.78 15.48 0.35
C LYS A 40 9.85 14.69 -0.55
N LYS A 41 9.95 14.87 -1.89
CA LYS A 41 9.03 14.28 -2.88
C LYS A 41 7.57 14.62 -2.60
N THR A 42 7.31 15.87 -2.23
CA THR A 42 5.97 16.39 -1.92
C THR A 42 5.63 17.60 -2.77
N ALA A 43 4.35 17.85 -2.96
CA ALA A 43 3.88 19.10 -3.55
C ALA A 43 2.51 19.50 -2.98
N GLU A 44 2.18 20.80 -3.06
CA GLU A 44 0.87 21.31 -2.68
C GLU A 44 -0.02 21.48 -3.90
N LEU A 45 -1.25 20.95 -3.81
CA LEU A 45 -2.28 21.05 -4.85
C LEU A 45 -3.24 22.19 -4.53
N GLY A 46 -3.50 23.03 -5.53
CA GLY A 46 -4.57 24.03 -5.51
C GLY A 46 -5.50 23.82 -6.70
N ILE A 47 -6.82 23.86 -6.48
CA ILE A 47 -7.82 23.75 -7.53
C ILE A 47 -8.95 24.76 -7.32
N MET A 48 -9.47 25.30 -8.42
CA MET A 48 -10.64 26.15 -8.44
C MET A 48 -11.50 25.86 -9.68
N ILE A 49 -12.75 25.48 -9.46
CA ILE A 49 -13.78 25.48 -10.50
C ILE A 49 -14.54 26.81 -10.37
N GLY A 50 -14.31 27.72 -11.32
CA GLY A 50 -14.90 29.07 -11.32
C GLY A 50 -16.37 29.05 -11.72
N GLU A 51 -16.73 28.16 -12.66
CA GLU A 51 -18.09 28.03 -13.18
C GLU A 51 -19.00 27.27 -12.21
N LYS A 52 -19.87 27.99 -11.51
CA LYS A 52 -20.74 27.42 -10.48
C LYS A 52 -21.72 26.38 -11.02
N ASN A 53 -22.19 26.57 -12.26
CA ASN A 53 -23.10 25.65 -12.93
C ASN A 53 -22.45 24.30 -13.26
N GLU A 54 -21.13 24.20 -13.15
CA GLU A 54 -20.34 22.98 -13.38
C GLU A 54 -19.97 22.27 -12.07
N TRP A 55 -20.37 22.79 -10.92
CA TRP A 55 -20.12 22.15 -9.63
C TRP A 55 -20.98 20.89 -9.47
N GLY A 56 -20.44 19.90 -8.79
CA GLY A 56 -21.12 18.62 -8.51
C GLY A 56 -21.12 17.62 -9.68
N LYS A 57 -20.63 18.00 -10.85
CA LYS A 57 -20.59 17.15 -12.07
C LYS A 57 -19.33 16.24 -12.14
N GLY A 58 -18.46 16.26 -11.13
CA GLY A 58 -17.30 15.36 -11.07
C GLY A 58 -16.00 15.92 -11.66
N TYR A 59 -16.00 17.07 -12.32
CA TYR A 59 -14.81 17.63 -12.99
C TYR A 59 -13.61 17.84 -12.08
N ALA A 60 -13.83 18.31 -10.85
CA ALA A 60 -12.74 18.48 -9.88
C ALA A 60 -12.14 17.13 -9.48
N TYR A 61 -12.95 16.08 -9.31
CA TYR A 61 -12.48 14.73 -9.03
C TYR A 61 -11.58 14.19 -10.16
N GLU A 62 -12.03 14.34 -11.40
CA GLU A 62 -11.30 13.90 -12.58
C GLU A 62 -9.97 14.66 -12.74
N ALA A 63 -10.01 16.00 -12.65
CA ALA A 63 -8.81 16.84 -12.77
C ALA A 63 -7.76 16.51 -11.72
N ILE A 64 -8.16 16.36 -10.45
CA ILE A 64 -7.23 15.99 -9.37
C ILE A 64 -6.63 14.61 -9.63
N SER A 65 -7.42 13.62 -10.04
CA SER A 65 -6.92 12.26 -10.31
C SER A 65 -5.87 12.23 -11.42
N ILE A 66 -6.07 13.02 -12.48
CA ILE A 66 -5.11 13.14 -13.60
C ILE A 66 -3.81 13.81 -13.12
N ILE A 67 -3.92 14.87 -12.33
CA ILE A 67 -2.74 15.58 -11.80
C ILE A 67 -1.98 14.72 -10.78
N GLU A 68 -2.64 13.95 -9.93
CA GLU A 68 -1.99 12.99 -9.03
C GLU A 68 -1.16 11.97 -9.82
N GLU A 69 -1.73 11.44 -10.89
CA GLU A 69 -1.03 10.50 -11.78
C GLU A 69 0.19 11.16 -12.46
N TYR A 70 0.04 12.40 -12.93
CA TYR A 70 1.14 13.18 -13.50
C TYR A 70 2.25 13.41 -12.46
N CYS A 71 1.91 13.86 -11.26
CA CYS A 71 2.84 14.09 -10.16
C CYS A 71 3.62 12.81 -9.82
N PHE A 72 2.94 11.67 -9.77
CA PHE A 72 3.60 10.40 -9.51
C PHE A 72 4.47 9.94 -10.67
N LYS A 73 3.95 9.88 -11.90
CA LYS A 73 4.64 9.28 -13.05
C LYS A 73 5.73 10.17 -13.63
N LYS A 74 5.50 11.49 -13.70
CA LYS A 74 6.40 12.44 -14.36
C LYS A 74 7.32 13.16 -13.38
N LEU A 75 6.76 13.67 -12.28
CA LEU A 75 7.52 14.43 -11.29
C LEU A 75 8.14 13.53 -10.20
N ARG A 76 7.81 12.23 -10.17
CA ARG A 76 8.33 11.29 -9.16
C ARG A 76 8.00 11.69 -7.72
N LEU A 77 6.91 12.40 -7.52
CA LEU A 77 6.44 12.79 -6.19
C LEU A 77 5.74 11.62 -5.50
N ASN A 78 5.79 11.62 -4.18
CA ASN A 78 5.21 10.56 -3.35
C ASN A 78 3.95 11.01 -2.64
N THR A 79 3.84 12.31 -2.33
CA THR A 79 2.76 12.85 -1.51
C THR A 79 2.27 14.16 -2.10
N ILE A 80 0.97 14.31 -2.20
CA ILE A 80 0.31 15.58 -2.46
C ILE A 80 -0.32 16.08 -1.17
N THR A 81 -0.10 17.36 -0.89
CA THR A 81 -0.72 18.08 0.23
C THR A 81 -1.70 19.12 -0.30
N LEU A 82 -2.60 19.54 0.53
CA LEU A 82 -3.51 20.65 0.21
C LEU A 82 -4.05 21.31 1.49
N GLY A 83 -4.54 22.53 1.32
CA GLY A 83 -5.19 23.29 2.38
C GLY A 83 -6.57 23.77 1.97
N LEU A 84 -7.52 23.74 2.91
CA LEU A 84 -8.87 24.28 2.69
C LEU A 84 -9.45 24.90 3.97
N LYS A 85 -10.48 25.75 3.82
CA LYS A 85 -11.25 26.24 4.96
C LYS A 85 -12.19 25.15 5.49
N LYS A 86 -12.28 25.00 6.81
CA LYS A 86 -13.15 24.02 7.48
C LYS A 86 -14.64 24.17 7.12
N SER A 87 -15.04 25.37 6.72
CA SER A 87 -16.39 25.69 6.22
C SER A 87 -16.68 25.11 4.82
N ASN A 88 -15.66 24.80 4.02
CA ASN A 88 -15.83 24.24 2.67
C ASN A 88 -16.12 22.74 2.72
N LYS A 89 -17.32 22.38 3.16
CA LYS A 89 -17.75 20.99 3.34
C LYS A 89 -17.74 20.16 2.04
N ASN A 90 -18.01 20.79 0.91
CA ASN A 90 -18.03 20.12 -0.39
C ASN A 90 -16.62 19.71 -0.83
N ALA A 91 -15.64 20.60 -0.69
CA ALA A 91 -14.25 20.29 -0.96
C ALA A 91 -13.70 19.23 0.01
N LEU A 92 -14.05 19.31 1.30
CA LEU A 92 -13.63 18.31 2.28
C LEU A 92 -14.13 16.91 1.90
N LYS A 93 -15.42 16.76 1.56
CA LYS A 93 -15.99 15.49 1.11
C LYS A 93 -15.31 14.97 -0.18
N LEU A 94 -15.02 15.87 -1.12
CA LEU A 94 -14.31 15.51 -2.36
C LEU A 94 -12.91 14.95 -2.05
N TYR A 95 -12.12 15.64 -1.23
CA TYR A 95 -10.78 15.20 -0.90
C TYR A 95 -10.78 13.90 -0.10
N GLN A 96 -11.72 13.73 0.85
CA GLN A 96 -11.89 12.45 1.56
C GLN A 96 -12.24 11.30 0.59
N LYS A 97 -13.14 11.54 -0.38
CA LYS A 97 -13.48 10.56 -1.43
C LYS A 97 -12.27 10.20 -2.31
N LEU A 98 -11.37 11.16 -2.56
CA LEU A 98 -10.10 10.95 -3.27
C LEU A 98 -9.04 10.22 -2.41
N GLY A 99 -9.28 10.02 -1.12
CA GLY A 99 -8.37 9.34 -0.21
C GLY A 99 -7.36 10.24 0.50
N TYR A 100 -7.61 11.57 0.53
CA TYR A 100 -6.84 12.48 1.37
C TYR A 100 -7.22 12.31 2.84
N VAL A 101 -6.21 12.37 3.70
CA VAL A 101 -6.33 12.28 5.16
C VAL A 101 -5.94 13.61 5.77
N GLU A 102 -6.66 14.05 6.79
CA GLU A 102 -6.32 15.26 7.54
C GLU A 102 -5.04 15.04 8.36
N TYR A 103 -4.14 16.01 8.36
CA TYR A 103 -3.02 16.03 9.30
C TYR A 103 -3.53 16.24 10.73
N ASP A 104 -3.09 15.39 11.63
CA ASP A 104 -3.30 15.56 13.06
C ASP A 104 -2.53 16.81 13.52
N ARG A 105 -3.25 17.78 14.05
CA ARG A 105 -2.70 19.10 14.43
C ARG A 105 -1.75 19.01 15.62
N GLU A 106 -1.97 18.08 16.53
CA GLU A 106 -1.12 17.87 17.71
C GLU A 106 0.17 17.15 17.32
N ARG A 107 0.06 16.19 16.41
CA ARG A 107 1.19 15.38 15.95
C ARG A 107 2.07 16.10 14.91
N TYR A 108 1.50 17.01 14.13
CA TYR A 108 2.18 17.73 13.03
C TYR A 108 1.93 19.24 13.12
N PRO A 109 2.32 19.91 14.23
CA PRO A 109 2.06 21.35 14.42
C PRO A 109 2.73 22.22 13.35
N GLU A 110 3.90 21.77 12.82
CA GLU A 110 4.65 22.48 11.77
C GLU A 110 3.86 22.64 10.47
N VAL A 111 2.98 21.70 10.14
CA VAL A 111 2.13 21.76 8.95
C VAL A 111 1.12 22.91 9.03
N TYR A 112 0.82 23.34 10.24
CA TYR A 112 -0.17 24.39 10.52
C TYR A 112 0.44 25.74 10.92
N TYR A 113 1.77 25.87 10.92
CA TYR A 113 2.47 27.04 11.48
C TYR A 113 1.94 28.38 10.97
N ASN A 114 1.69 28.53 9.66
CA ASN A 114 1.12 29.73 9.06
C ASN A 114 -0.36 29.57 8.65
N SER A 115 -1.08 28.64 9.27
CA SER A 115 -2.45 28.32 8.90
C SER A 115 -3.45 28.93 9.89
N SER A 116 -4.57 29.47 9.39
CA SER A 116 -5.68 29.88 10.23
C SER A 116 -6.19 28.73 11.11
N PRO A 117 -6.65 28.96 12.35
CA PRO A 117 -7.29 27.93 13.18
C PRO A 117 -8.49 27.24 12.49
N GLN A 118 -9.10 27.93 11.51
CA GLN A 118 -10.23 27.42 10.73
C GLN A 118 -9.81 26.65 9.45
N SER A 119 -8.50 26.49 9.20
CA SER A 119 -8.01 25.73 8.06
C SER A 119 -7.84 24.25 8.41
N VAL A 120 -8.04 23.42 7.40
CA VAL A 120 -7.73 21.98 7.40
C VAL A 120 -6.59 21.77 6.42
N ARG A 121 -5.55 21.06 6.86
CA ARG A 121 -4.46 20.59 6.00
C ARG A 121 -4.63 19.10 5.79
N MET A 122 -4.56 18.66 4.54
CA MET A 122 -4.71 17.26 4.18
C MET A 122 -3.55 16.80 3.32
N TYR A 123 -3.30 15.50 3.33
CA TYR A 123 -2.30 14.84 2.49
C TYR A 123 -2.84 13.55 1.90
N LYS A 124 -2.28 13.16 0.78
CA LYS A 124 -2.46 11.84 0.16
C LYS A 124 -1.12 11.32 -0.30
N ASN A 125 -0.79 10.12 0.10
CA ASN A 125 0.34 9.41 -0.50
C ASN A 125 -0.11 8.88 -1.86
N ILE A 126 0.36 9.52 -2.94
CA ILE A 126 0.06 9.15 -4.33
C ILE A 126 0.98 8.04 -4.84
N CYS A 127 2.05 7.75 -4.13
CA CYS A 127 2.90 6.58 -4.37
C CYS A 127 2.26 5.31 -3.79
N ASN A 128 0.98 5.11 -4.10
CA ASN A 128 0.29 3.90 -3.67
C ASN A 128 0.66 2.74 -4.60
N LYS A 129 1.94 2.35 -4.58
CA LYS A 129 2.34 1.07 -5.18
C LYS A 129 1.67 -0.02 -4.35
N LYS A 130 0.57 -0.55 -4.87
CA LYS A 130 -0.08 -1.77 -4.35
C LYS A 130 0.83 -3.00 -4.54
N LEU A 131 2.15 -2.79 -4.52
CA LEU A 131 3.14 -3.83 -4.70
C LEU A 131 3.67 -4.29 -3.35
N ILE A 132 3.70 -5.60 -3.20
CA ILE A 132 4.32 -6.30 -2.09
C ILE A 132 5.48 -7.10 -2.66
N LEU A 133 6.68 -6.96 -2.09
CA LEU A 133 7.81 -7.77 -2.54
C LEU A 133 7.75 -9.15 -1.87
N GLY A 134 7.58 -10.20 -2.68
CA GLY A 134 7.75 -11.58 -2.23
C GLY A 134 9.23 -11.89 -1.95
N THR A 135 9.51 -12.56 -0.84
CA THR A 135 10.88 -12.75 -0.34
C THR A 135 11.33 -14.22 -0.31
N VAL A 136 10.59 -15.14 -0.91
CA VAL A 136 10.92 -16.56 -0.89
C VAL A 136 12.33 -16.85 -1.44
N GLN A 137 12.74 -16.14 -2.50
CA GLN A 137 14.07 -16.31 -3.10
C GLN A 137 15.23 -15.80 -2.24
N LEU A 138 14.96 -14.96 -1.23
CA LEU A 138 16.00 -14.54 -0.30
C LEU A 138 16.48 -15.70 0.58
N GLY A 139 15.60 -16.69 0.86
CA GLY A 139 15.91 -17.77 1.77
C GLY A 139 15.82 -19.18 1.20
N LYS A 140 15.23 -19.33 0.04
CA LYS A 140 15.04 -20.63 -0.64
C LYS A 140 15.28 -20.51 -2.14
N GLU A 141 15.68 -21.61 -2.75
CA GLU A 141 15.62 -21.77 -4.20
C GLU A 141 14.16 -21.83 -4.63
N TYR A 142 13.73 -20.90 -5.48
CA TYR A 142 12.35 -20.76 -5.89
C TYR A 142 12.22 -20.02 -7.23
N GLY A 143 11.27 -20.45 -8.04
CA GLY A 143 10.95 -19.85 -9.34
C GLY A 143 11.37 -20.74 -10.51
N ILE A 144 10.51 -20.79 -11.57
CA ILE A 144 10.72 -21.63 -12.75
C ILE A 144 12.01 -21.22 -13.48
N ASN A 145 12.31 -19.91 -13.52
CA ASN A 145 13.48 -19.37 -14.20
C ASN A 145 14.64 -19.07 -13.23
N ASN A 146 14.65 -19.69 -12.05
CA ASN A 146 15.75 -19.49 -11.11
C ASN A 146 16.96 -20.36 -11.50
N SER A 147 17.90 -19.79 -12.23
CA SER A 147 19.18 -20.42 -12.58
C SER A 147 20.31 -20.16 -11.58
N THR A 148 20.09 -19.30 -10.59
CA THR A 148 21.13 -18.83 -9.65
C THR A 148 21.05 -19.47 -8.28
N GLY A 149 20.00 -20.25 -7.99
CA GLY A 149 19.76 -20.85 -6.69
C GLY A 149 19.36 -19.82 -5.62
N ILE A 150 19.80 -20.03 -4.37
CA ILE A 150 19.56 -19.12 -3.25
C ILE A 150 20.45 -17.89 -3.38
N LEU A 151 19.87 -16.71 -3.22
CA LEU A 151 20.61 -15.44 -3.30
C LEU A 151 21.61 -15.28 -2.14
N LYS A 152 22.79 -14.74 -2.45
CA LYS A 152 23.75 -14.33 -1.41
C LYS A 152 23.24 -13.09 -0.66
N SER A 153 23.59 -12.93 0.62
CA SER A 153 23.16 -11.80 1.47
C SER A 153 23.37 -10.42 0.81
N LYS A 154 24.51 -10.22 0.14
CA LYS A 154 24.83 -8.95 -0.54
C LYS A 154 23.80 -8.63 -1.64
N GLU A 155 23.42 -9.62 -2.44
CA GLU A 155 22.44 -9.48 -3.52
C GLU A 155 21.03 -9.30 -2.95
N SER A 156 20.67 -10.06 -1.92
CA SER A 156 19.41 -9.91 -1.19
C SER A 156 19.25 -8.48 -0.64
N HIS A 157 20.30 -7.93 -0.03
CA HIS A 157 20.28 -6.54 0.46
C HIS A 157 20.19 -5.51 -0.67
N ARG A 158 20.80 -5.78 -1.84
CA ARG A 158 20.65 -4.92 -3.03
C ARG A 158 19.20 -4.88 -3.51
N ILE A 159 18.54 -6.03 -3.58
CA ILE A 159 17.11 -6.13 -3.97
C ILE A 159 16.22 -5.38 -2.96
N LEU A 160 16.40 -5.60 -1.67
CA LEU A 160 15.65 -4.91 -0.63
C LEU A 160 15.87 -3.39 -0.71
N ASN A 161 17.12 -2.95 -0.88
CA ASN A 161 17.42 -1.52 -1.04
C ASN A 161 16.73 -0.94 -2.28
N THR A 162 16.83 -1.61 -3.43
CA THR A 162 16.16 -1.19 -4.66
C THR A 162 14.64 -1.12 -4.50
N ALA A 163 14.03 -2.08 -3.80
CA ALA A 163 12.60 -2.07 -3.49
C ALA A 163 12.23 -0.85 -2.63
N TYR A 164 13.04 -0.58 -1.60
CA TYR A 164 12.81 0.56 -0.72
C TYR A 164 12.92 1.89 -1.45
N GLU A 165 13.98 2.09 -2.25
CA GLU A 165 14.18 3.30 -3.08
C GLU A 165 13.03 3.51 -4.10
N ASN A 166 12.40 2.42 -4.53
CA ASN A 166 11.23 2.46 -5.41
C ASN A 166 9.89 2.47 -4.67
N ASN A 167 9.88 2.88 -3.39
CA ASN A 167 8.67 3.01 -2.57
C ASN A 167 7.86 1.72 -2.34
N ILE A 168 8.46 0.55 -2.49
CA ILE A 168 7.88 -0.68 -1.98
C ILE A 168 8.18 -0.71 -0.48
N ARG A 169 7.15 -0.75 0.34
CA ARG A 169 7.25 -0.66 1.82
C ARG A 169 6.75 -1.91 2.52
N LEU A 170 6.24 -2.87 1.78
CA LEU A 170 5.63 -4.08 2.32
C LEU A 170 6.34 -5.30 1.74
N LEU A 171 6.76 -6.22 2.61
CA LEU A 171 7.34 -7.52 2.25
C LEU A 171 6.35 -8.63 2.57
N ASP A 172 6.24 -9.61 1.67
CA ASP A 172 5.58 -10.89 1.90
C ASP A 172 6.66 -11.95 2.13
N THR A 173 6.73 -12.46 3.35
CA THR A 173 7.63 -13.52 3.77
C THR A 173 6.86 -14.66 4.42
N ALA A 174 7.55 -15.69 4.86
CA ALA A 174 7.01 -16.79 5.66
C ALA A 174 8.12 -17.48 6.44
N GLU A 175 7.78 -18.11 7.54
CA GLU A 175 8.68 -18.96 8.31
C GLU A 175 9.25 -20.11 7.47
N ALA A 176 8.42 -20.67 6.58
CA ALA A 176 8.82 -21.71 5.64
C ALA A 176 9.80 -21.25 4.55
N TYR A 177 10.18 -19.94 4.49
CA TYR A 177 11.09 -19.40 3.47
C TYR A 177 12.57 -19.42 3.92
N GLY A 178 12.98 -20.45 4.62
CA GLY A 178 14.37 -20.68 5.01
C GLY A 178 14.97 -19.51 5.81
N LYS A 179 16.04 -18.90 5.28
CA LYS A 179 16.75 -17.78 5.95
C LYS A 179 16.14 -16.40 5.71
N SER A 180 14.96 -16.29 5.05
CA SER A 180 14.38 -15.00 4.63
C SER A 180 14.23 -14.01 5.80
N HIS A 181 13.69 -14.45 6.95
CA HIS A 181 13.51 -13.58 8.13
C HIS A 181 14.84 -12.99 8.61
N LYS A 182 15.87 -13.81 8.74
CA LYS A 182 17.21 -13.37 9.19
C LYS A 182 17.83 -12.37 8.24
N ILE A 183 17.74 -12.62 6.92
CA ILE A 183 18.25 -11.70 5.88
C ILE A 183 17.54 -10.34 5.93
N ILE A 184 16.23 -10.35 6.12
CA ILE A 184 15.45 -9.11 6.29
C ILE A 184 15.88 -8.38 7.57
N GLY A 185 16.05 -9.10 8.68
CA GLY A 185 16.49 -8.53 9.94
C GLY A 185 17.91 -7.95 9.87
N GLU A 186 18.83 -8.62 9.20
CA GLU A 186 20.17 -8.09 8.92
C GLU A 186 20.12 -6.78 8.12
N PHE A 187 19.23 -6.72 7.10
CA PHE A 187 18.99 -5.49 6.35
C PHE A 187 18.46 -4.37 7.25
N HIS A 188 17.47 -4.66 8.11
CA HIS A 188 16.90 -3.68 9.03
C HIS A 188 17.91 -3.18 10.07
N LYS A 189 18.81 -4.03 10.54
CA LYS A 189 19.91 -3.63 11.44
C LYS A 189 20.91 -2.73 10.73
N LYS A 190 21.27 -3.09 9.50
CA LYS A 190 22.24 -2.35 8.68
C LYS A 190 21.72 -0.98 8.23
N PHE A 191 20.40 -0.88 7.97
CA PHE A 191 19.74 0.32 7.48
C PHE A 191 18.54 0.69 8.37
N PRO A 192 18.76 1.21 9.59
CA PRO A 192 17.68 1.45 10.56
C PRO A 192 16.60 2.41 10.08
N ASN A 193 16.93 3.31 9.14
CA ASN A 193 15.99 4.24 8.51
C ASN A 193 15.21 3.62 7.32
N LYS A 194 15.49 2.37 6.95
CA LYS A 194 14.84 1.67 5.82
C LYS A 194 14.07 0.44 6.31
N LYS A 195 13.15 0.64 7.24
CA LYS A 195 12.29 -0.44 7.76
C LYS A 195 11.14 -0.74 6.82
N PHE A 196 10.90 -2.03 6.57
CA PHE A 196 9.72 -2.52 5.87
C PHE A 196 8.62 -2.92 6.86
N LYS A 197 7.37 -2.77 6.43
CA LYS A 197 6.25 -3.48 7.03
C LYS A 197 6.29 -4.93 6.59
N ILE A 198 6.10 -5.86 7.50
CA ILE A 198 6.23 -7.29 7.23
C ILE A 198 4.87 -7.97 7.26
N ILE A 199 4.58 -8.75 6.23
CA ILE A 199 3.56 -9.80 6.27
C ILE A 199 4.29 -11.11 6.34
N SER A 200 3.99 -11.94 7.36
CA SER A 200 4.56 -13.28 7.51
C SER A 200 3.49 -14.33 7.67
N LYS A 201 3.89 -15.60 7.59
CA LYS A 201 3.00 -16.75 7.64
C LYS A 201 3.49 -17.75 8.68
N LEU A 202 2.55 -18.22 9.49
CA LEU A 202 2.79 -19.31 10.44
C LEU A 202 3.19 -20.58 9.68
N ASN A 203 4.24 -21.24 10.14
CA ASN A 203 4.67 -22.50 9.53
C ASN A 203 3.57 -23.56 9.68
N PRO A 204 3.14 -24.26 8.61
CA PRO A 204 2.14 -25.34 8.71
C PRO A 204 2.54 -26.47 9.66
N SER A 205 3.84 -26.68 9.88
CA SER A 205 4.35 -27.67 10.83
C SER A 205 4.45 -27.18 12.28
N PHE A 206 3.95 -25.96 12.58
CA PHE A 206 3.96 -25.46 13.95
C PHE A 206 2.96 -26.25 14.81
N GLU A 207 3.50 -26.94 15.81
CA GLU A 207 2.71 -27.75 16.74
C GLU A 207 2.17 -26.86 17.87
N THR A 208 0.94 -26.45 17.75
CA THR A 208 0.28 -25.57 18.70
C THR A 208 0.09 -26.19 20.10
N LYS A 209 0.02 -27.52 20.19
CA LYS A 209 -0.17 -28.21 21.49
C LYS A 209 1.01 -28.06 22.45
N ASN A 210 2.20 -27.85 21.92
CA ASN A 210 3.45 -27.84 22.68
C ASN A 210 4.14 -26.46 22.70
N HIS A 211 3.60 -25.46 21.98
CA HIS A 211 4.28 -24.19 21.81
C HIS A 211 3.35 -23.00 22.01
N ASN A 212 3.84 -21.99 22.71
CA ASN A 212 3.15 -20.72 22.90
C ASN A 212 3.31 -19.84 21.65
N LEU A 213 2.21 -19.63 20.90
CA LEU A 213 2.23 -18.84 19.66
C LEU A 213 2.71 -17.39 19.90
N LYS A 214 2.41 -16.80 21.05
CA LYS A 214 2.86 -15.45 21.41
C LYS A 214 4.38 -15.39 21.52
N GLU A 215 5.00 -16.32 22.22
CA GLU A 215 6.45 -16.39 22.36
C GLU A 215 7.13 -16.67 21.01
N HIS A 216 6.52 -17.56 20.22
CA HIS A 216 6.97 -17.87 18.87
C HIS A 216 7.01 -16.61 17.97
N VAL A 217 5.95 -15.80 17.97
CA VAL A 217 5.87 -14.56 17.22
C VAL A 217 6.89 -13.52 17.71
N ILE A 218 7.15 -13.43 19.00
CA ILE A 218 8.21 -12.56 19.54
C ILE A 218 9.59 -12.98 18.99
N ASN A 219 9.87 -14.27 18.91
CA ASN A 219 11.13 -14.76 18.32
C ASN A 219 11.25 -14.39 16.83
N ILE A 220 10.15 -14.49 16.07
CA ILE A 220 10.10 -14.04 14.66
C ILE A 220 10.36 -12.53 14.57
N MET A 221 9.77 -11.71 15.45
CA MET A 221 10.02 -10.26 15.49
C MET A 221 11.49 -9.94 15.74
N ASN A 222 12.15 -10.69 16.61
CA ASN A 222 13.58 -10.57 16.89
C ASN A 222 14.42 -10.91 15.65
N ASP A 223 14.11 -12.02 14.97
CA ASP A 223 14.77 -12.42 13.71
C ASP A 223 14.62 -11.35 12.64
N LEU A 224 13.43 -10.78 12.49
CA LEU A 224 13.11 -9.71 11.54
C LEU A 224 13.63 -8.33 11.96
N SER A 225 14.02 -8.15 13.21
CA SER A 225 14.40 -6.86 13.83
C SER A 225 13.31 -5.79 13.66
N VAL A 226 12.09 -6.13 14.10
CA VAL A 226 10.92 -5.26 14.09
C VAL A 226 10.20 -5.28 15.44
N ASP A 227 9.49 -4.19 15.75
CA ASP A 227 8.74 -4.05 17.01
C ASP A 227 7.34 -4.68 16.94
N TYR A 228 6.83 -4.96 15.73
CA TYR A 228 5.57 -5.66 15.46
C TYR A 228 5.57 -6.24 14.04
N ILE A 229 4.73 -7.22 13.79
CA ILE A 229 4.48 -7.75 12.45
C ILE A 229 3.23 -7.08 11.89
N HIS A 230 3.32 -6.48 10.69
CA HIS A 230 2.21 -5.74 10.09
C HIS A 230 1.03 -6.63 9.74
N GLY A 231 1.27 -7.82 9.23
CA GLY A 231 0.25 -8.83 8.99
C GLY A 231 0.81 -10.22 9.27
N TYR A 232 0.07 -11.03 10.00
CA TYR A 232 0.44 -12.41 10.27
C TYR A 232 -0.71 -13.33 9.87
N MET A 233 -0.39 -14.37 9.09
CA MET A 233 -1.42 -15.20 8.50
C MET A 233 -1.17 -16.70 8.73
N ILE A 234 -2.23 -17.47 8.74
CA ILE A 234 -2.20 -18.92 8.64
C ILE A 234 -1.79 -19.27 7.21
N HIS A 235 -0.85 -20.22 7.04
CA HIS A 235 -0.22 -20.48 5.75
C HIS A 235 -1.11 -21.23 4.77
N ASP A 236 -2.04 -22.06 5.26
CA ASP A 236 -3.02 -22.78 4.45
C ASP A 236 -4.32 -23.09 5.22
N TYR A 237 -5.35 -23.43 4.46
CA TYR A 237 -6.69 -23.72 4.98
C TYR A 237 -6.72 -24.97 5.86
N ASN A 238 -6.02 -26.03 5.49
CA ASN A 238 -6.03 -27.29 6.24
C ASN A 238 -5.45 -27.10 7.64
N HIS A 239 -4.44 -26.24 7.79
CA HIS A 239 -3.88 -25.91 9.10
C HIS A 239 -4.91 -25.26 10.02
N LEU A 240 -5.78 -24.39 9.49
CA LEU A 240 -6.89 -23.82 10.24
C LEU A 240 -7.95 -24.88 10.57
N GLN A 241 -8.32 -25.74 9.62
CA GLN A 241 -9.33 -26.77 9.84
C GLN A 241 -8.95 -27.75 10.94
N VAL A 242 -7.68 -28.15 11.01
CA VAL A 242 -7.16 -29.04 12.07
C VAL A 242 -7.02 -28.31 13.40
N ASN A 243 -6.76 -26.99 13.39
CA ASN A 243 -6.48 -26.16 14.55
C ASN A 243 -7.34 -24.89 14.52
N ASN A 244 -8.65 -25.04 14.66
CA ASN A 244 -9.63 -23.94 14.56
C ASN A 244 -9.38 -22.80 15.55
N PHE A 245 -8.77 -23.07 16.70
CA PHE A 245 -8.38 -22.05 17.70
C PHE A 245 -7.28 -21.09 17.20
N LEU A 246 -6.58 -21.40 16.11
CA LEU A 246 -5.58 -20.48 15.52
C LEU A 246 -6.17 -19.13 15.14
N TYR A 247 -7.45 -19.08 14.77
CA TYR A 247 -8.13 -17.82 14.51
C TYR A 247 -8.18 -16.93 15.75
N ASP A 248 -8.55 -17.51 16.89
CA ASP A 248 -8.64 -16.78 18.17
C ASP A 248 -7.24 -16.40 18.69
N GLU A 249 -6.25 -17.27 18.50
CA GLU A 249 -4.85 -16.98 18.83
C GLU A 249 -4.32 -15.79 18.01
N LEU A 250 -4.60 -15.72 16.71
CA LEU A 250 -4.21 -14.56 15.89
C LEU A 250 -4.90 -13.27 16.37
N ASN A 251 -6.18 -13.34 16.72
CA ASN A 251 -6.89 -12.18 17.28
C ASN A 251 -6.32 -11.75 18.64
N SER A 252 -5.90 -12.71 19.46
CA SER A 252 -5.19 -12.44 20.72
C SER A 252 -3.86 -11.72 20.47
N LEU A 253 -3.07 -12.16 19.51
CA LEU A 253 -1.82 -11.47 19.10
C LEU A 253 -2.08 -10.03 18.63
N LYS A 254 -3.17 -9.81 17.89
CA LYS A 254 -3.59 -8.49 17.41
C LYS A 254 -4.00 -7.59 18.58
N ASN A 255 -4.78 -8.09 19.53
CA ASN A 255 -5.18 -7.36 20.72
C ASN A 255 -3.95 -6.99 21.60
N ASN A 256 -2.95 -7.85 21.64
CA ASN A 256 -1.67 -7.60 22.32
C ASN A 256 -0.71 -6.69 21.50
N LYS A 257 -1.12 -6.18 20.34
CA LYS A 257 -0.34 -5.30 19.45
C LYS A 257 0.97 -5.90 18.93
N LEU A 258 1.12 -7.22 18.97
CA LEU A 258 2.26 -7.92 18.37
C LEU A 258 2.10 -8.02 16.86
N ILE A 259 0.86 -8.08 16.38
CA ILE A 259 0.51 -7.99 14.96
C ILE A 259 -0.58 -6.94 14.75
N ASN A 260 -0.63 -6.34 13.56
CA ASN A 260 -1.68 -5.35 13.25
C ASN A 260 -2.85 -5.95 12.48
N LEU A 261 -2.60 -6.94 11.63
CA LEU A 261 -3.60 -7.57 10.76
C LEU A 261 -3.51 -9.08 10.85
N THR A 262 -4.67 -9.73 10.92
CA THR A 262 -4.81 -11.18 10.84
C THR A 262 -5.16 -11.61 9.42
N GLY A 263 -4.67 -12.76 8.95
CA GLY A 263 -4.98 -13.24 7.62
C GLY A 263 -4.86 -14.75 7.44
N ILE A 264 -5.16 -15.19 6.21
CA ILE A 264 -4.98 -16.57 5.79
C ILE A 264 -4.62 -16.65 4.31
N SER A 265 -3.76 -17.62 3.96
CA SER A 265 -3.39 -17.90 2.55
C SER A 265 -4.23 -19.08 2.04
N LEU A 266 -4.87 -18.89 0.89
CA LEU A 266 -5.86 -19.80 0.34
C LEU A 266 -5.53 -20.15 -1.11
N TYR A 267 -5.93 -21.34 -1.54
CA TYR A 267 -5.65 -21.84 -2.89
C TYR A 267 -6.93 -22.18 -3.66
N ASN A 268 -7.89 -22.82 -3.00
CA ASN A 268 -9.10 -23.32 -3.63
C ASN A 268 -10.23 -22.32 -3.51
N PHE A 269 -11.08 -22.27 -4.51
CA PHE A 269 -12.22 -21.35 -4.54
C PHE A 269 -13.24 -21.61 -3.40
N SER A 270 -13.51 -22.91 -3.09
CA SER A 270 -14.37 -23.31 -1.99
C SER A 270 -13.90 -22.77 -0.64
N ASP A 271 -12.59 -22.91 -0.39
CA ASP A 271 -11.97 -22.49 0.87
C ASP A 271 -12.01 -20.98 1.04
N ILE A 272 -11.84 -20.24 -0.09
CA ILE A 272 -11.96 -18.77 -0.09
C ILE A 272 -13.37 -18.34 0.30
N ILE A 273 -14.39 -18.98 -0.27
CA ILE A 273 -15.79 -18.64 0.05
C ILE A 273 -16.10 -18.97 1.50
N ASP A 274 -15.70 -20.15 1.99
CA ASP A 274 -15.90 -20.56 3.38
C ASP A 274 -15.27 -19.54 4.35
N ILE A 275 -14.02 -19.12 4.10
CA ILE A 275 -13.34 -18.13 4.94
C ILE A 275 -14.06 -16.78 4.91
N LEU A 276 -14.50 -16.32 3.74
CA LEU A 276 -15.17 -15.02 3.59
C LEU A 276 -16.56 -14.99 4.23
N GLU A 277 -17.23 -16.14 4.35
CA GLU A 277 -18.57 -16.27 4.91
C GLU A 277 -18.54 -16.55 6.43
N ASN A 278 -17.51 -17.23 6.95
CA ASN A 278 -17.49 -17.72 8.33
C ASN A 278 -16.44 -17.07 9.25
N TYR A 279 -15.46 -16.31 8.70
CA TYR A 279 -14.38 -15.71 9.47
C TYR A 279 -14.20 -14.23 9.14
N ASN A 280 -13.77 -13.44 10.11
CA ASN A 280 -13.53 -12.01 9.95
C ASN A 280 -12.03 -11.71 10.00
N PHE A 281 -11.27 -12.23 9.02
CA PHE A 281 -9.87 -11.86 8.82
C PHE A 281 -9.75 -10.46 8.24
N ASP A 282 -8.68 -9.73 8.57
CA ASP A 282 -8.40 -8.42 7.97
C ASP A 282 -7.99 -8.53 6.50
N PHE A 283 -7.38 -9.66 6.10
CA PHE A 283 -6.99 -9.92 4.73
C PHE A 283 -6.93 -11.42 4.39
N ILE A 284 -7.06 -11.71 3.11
CA ILE A 284 -6.77 -13.03 2.55
C ILE A 284 -5.68 -12.91 1.49
N GLN A 285 -4.86 -13.96 1.34
CA GLN A 285 -3.88 -14.06 0.26
C GLN A 285 -4.29 -15.18 -0.70
N ILE A 286 -4.46 -14.85 -1.98
CA ILE A 286 -4.94 -15.80 -3.01
C ILE A 286 -4.08 -15.76 -4.26
N PRO A 287 -3.95 -16.86 -5.02
CA PRO A 287 -3.34 -16.83 -6.34
C PRO A 287 -4.24 -16.08 -7.33
N PHE A 288 -3.70 -15.02 -7.90
CA PHE A 288 -4.41 -14.25 -8.93
C PHE A 288 -3.41 -13.60 -9.87
N ASN A 289 -3.59 -13.80 -11.18
CA ASN A 289 -2.71 -13.28 -12.22
C ASN A 289 -3.51 -12.97 -13.50
N ILE A 290 -2.85 -12.50 -14.54
CA ILE A 290 -3.48 -12.09 -15.80
C ILE A 290 -4.25 -13.22 -16.51
N LEU A 291 -3.89 -14.49 -16.27
CA LEU A 291 -4.57 -15.66 -16.83
C LEU A 291 -5.78 -16.12 -15.99
N SER A 292 -5.98 -15.51 -14.83
CA SER A 292 -7.09 -15.86 -13.94
C SER A 292 -8.43 -15.48 -14.55
N ASN A 293 -9.42 -16.38 -14.47
CA ASN A 293 -10.77 -16.10 -14.94
C ASN A 293 -11.45 -15.06 -14.02
N LYS A 294 -11.48 -13.80 -14.46
CA LYS A 294 -12.02 -12.68 -13.69
C LYS A 294 -13.45 -12.94 -13.20
N LYS A 295 -14.34 -13.49 -14.05
CA LYS A 295 -15.73 -13.76 -13.68
C LYS A 295 -15.86 -14.70 -12.48
N LYS A 296 -14.96 -15.69 -12.38
CA LYS A 296 -14.91 -16.62 -11.24
C LYS A 296 -14.58 -15.88 -9.93
N PHE A 297 -13.76 -14.84 -10.00
CA PHE A 297 -13.33 -14.06 -8.84
C PHE A 297 -14.26 -12.88 -8.50
N ASP A 298 -15.20 -12.50 -9.36
CA ASP A 298 -16.10 -11.37 -9.10
C ASP A 298 -16.93 -11.56 -7.80
N LYS A 299 -17.36 -12.80 -7.52
CA LYS A 299 -18.04 -13.12 -6.23
C LYS A 299 -17.10 -12.88 -5.05
N ILE A 300 -15.86 -13.35 -5.12
CA ILE A 300 -14.83 -13.16 -4.07
C ILE A 300 -14.58 -11.67 -3.84
N PHE A 301 -14.35 -10.90 -4.91
CA PHE A 301 -14.09 -9.47 -4.80
C PHE A 301 -15.25 -8.71 -4.18
N LYS A 302 -16.49 -9.08 -4.54
CA LYS A 302 -17.69 -8.49 -3.96
C LYS A 302 -17.79 -8.77 -2.47
N ILE A 303 -17.76 -10.04 -2.06
CA ILE A 303 -17.88 -10.43 -0.64
C ILE A 303 -16.75 -9.79 0.19
N SER A 304 -15.51 -9.83 -0.31
CA SER A 304 -14.37 -9.21 0.38
C SER A 304 -14.56 -7.70 0.54
N SER A 305 -15.06 -7.02 -0.50
CA SER A 305 -15.33 -5.58 -0.45
C SER A 305 -16.44 -5.24 0.54
N ASP A 306 -17.53 -6.01 0.54
CA ASP A 306 -18.69 -5.80 1.41
C ASP A 306 -18.30 -6.00 2.89
N ASN A 307 -17.41 -6.95 3.17
CA ASN A 307 -16.91 -7.25 4.52
C ASN A 307 -15.64 -6.45 4.91
N GLY A 308 -15.11 -5.59 4.04
CA GLY A 308 -13.89 -4.82 4.32
C GLY A 308 -12.60 -5.64 4.35
N ILE A 309 -12.61 -6.89 3.85
CA ILE A 309 -11.47 -7.82 3.83
C ILE A 309 -10.55 -7.47 2.67
N LYS A 310 -9.26 -7.27 2.94
CA LYS A 310 -8.26 -6.97 1.90
C LYS A 310 -7.84 -8.23 1.17
N ILE A 311 -7.65 -8.14 -0.14
CA ILE A 311 -7.12 -9.24 -0.96
C ILE A 311 -5.67 -8.93 -1.34
N PHE A 312 -4.75 -9.84 -1.03
CA PHE A 312 -3.38 -9.84 -1.50
C PHE A 312 -3.21 -10.90 -2.59
N ALA A 313 -2.95 -10.45 -3.81
CA ALA A 313 -2.68 -11.35 -4.93
C ALA A 313 -1.24 -11.86 -4.86
N ARG A 314 -1.05 -13.18 -4.88
CA ARG A 314 0.25 -13.83 -5.07
C ARG A 314 0.31 -14.56 -6.42
N SER A 315 1.49 -15.04 -6.77
CA SER A 315 1.75 -15.73 -8.05
C SER A 315 1.40 -14.87 -9.28
N VAL A 316 1.48 -13.55 -9.14
CA VAL A 316 1.10 -12.59 -10.19
C VAL A 316 1.90 -12.80 -11.48
N PHE A 317 3.18 -13.20 -11.36
CA PHE A 317 4.08 -13.45 -12.48
C PHE A 317 4.33 -14.95 -12.74
N LEU A 318 3.49 -15.85 -12.20
CA LEU A 318 3.58 -17.30 -12.37
C LEU A 318 5.01 -17.82 -12.11
N GLN A 319 5.60 -17.46 -10.97
CA GLN A 319 6.97 -17.85 -10.58
C GLN A 319 8.06 -17.45 -11.59
N GLY A 320 7.84 -16.37 -12.34
CA GLY A 320 8.78 -15.85 -13.33
C GLY A 320 8.52 -16.31 -14.77
N LEU A 321 7.49 -17.14 -15.01
CA LEU A 321 7.16 -17.65 -16.35
C LEU A 321 7.00 -16.54 -17.39
N PHE A 322 6.44 -15.37 -17.00
CA PHE A 322 6.30 -14.22 -17.92
C PHE A 322 7.62 -13.58 -18.36
N PHE A 323 8.73 -13.97 -17.76
CA PHE A 323 10.05 -13.45 -18.09
C PHE A 323 10.94 -14.52 -18.77
N SER A 324 10.36 -15.68 -19.14
CA SER A 324 11.05 -16.69 -19.93
C SER A 324 11.25 -16.17 -21.36
N SER A 325 12.46 -16.34 -21.90
CA SER A 325 12.69 -16.19 -23.33
C SER A 325 12.11 -17.41 -24.07
N GLU A 326 11.68 -17.25 -25.32
CA GLU A 326 11.14 -18.33 -26.18
C GLU A 326 12.14 -19.49 -26.43
N SER A 327 13.34 -19.40 -25.90
CA SER A 327 14.43 -20.38 -26.10
C SER A 327 14.67 -21.32 -24.90
N ASN A 328 13.74 -21.41 -23.95
CA ASN A 328 13.81 -22.40 -22.86
C ASN A 328 12.56 -23.26 -22.78
#